data_d0dcb6e37f6f3a6dc4e77f42a9669f8e
#
_entry.id   d0dcb6e37f6f3a6dc4e77f42a9669f8e
#
_cell.length_a   1.000
_cell.length_b   1.000
_cell.length_c   1.000
_cell.angle_alpha   90.00
_cell.angle_beta   90.00
_cell.angle_gamma   90.00
#
_symmetry.space_group_name_H-M   'P 1'
#
loop_
_entity.id
_entity.type
_entity.pdbx_description
1 polymer ?
#
loop_
_entity_poly.entity_id
_entity_poly.type
_entity_poly.pdbx_seq_one_letter_code
_entity_poly.pdbx_strand_id
1 'polypeptide(L)'
;PFDLGYITATHLLERIQHETLVVNDPAAVRNAPEKVWVLDFARFMPPTVLTRSLGVARKFVEEHGAAVIKPLHGNAGKAVFKIERDGTNLAALMELFNLGYREPHVVQAFLPEVAEGDKRIVLVDG
;
A
#
# COMPACT_ATOMS: atom_id res chain seq x y z
N PRO A 1 -0.34 -11.27 -6.67
CA PRO A 1 -0.71 -9.88 -6.85
C PRO A 1 -2.22 -9.70 -6.66
N PHE A 2 -2.66 -8.53 -6.21
CA PHE A 2 -4.07 -8.19 -6.11
C PHE A 2 -4.57 -7.73 -7.50
N ASP A 3 -4.96 -8.68 -8.30
CA ASP A 3 -5.38 -8.51 -9.70
C ASP A 3 -6.71 -9.21 -9.99
N LEU A 4 -7.17 -9.16 -11.22
CA LEU A 4 -8.43 -9.80 -11.60
C LEU A 4 -8.42 -11.32 -11.37
N GLY A 5 -7.27 -11.97 -11.50
CA GLY A 5 -7.14 -13.40 -11.20
C GLY A 5 -7.35 -13.69 -9.72
N TYR A 6 -6.74 -12.87 -8.85
CA TYR A 6 -6.95 -12.94 -7.40
C TYR A 6 -8.42 -12.69 -7.01
N ILE A 7 -9.03 -11.64 -7.56
CA ILE A 7 -10.44 -11.31 -7.33
C ILE A 7 -11.35 -12.47 -7.78
N THR A 8 -11.10 -13.00 -8.96
CA THR A 8 -11.86 -14.16 -9.48
C THR A 8 -11.72 -15.38 -8.58
N ALA A 9 -10.50 -15.69 -8.12
CA ALA A 9 -10.27 -16.81 -7.20
C ALA A 9 -11.05 -16.64 -5.89
N THR A 10 -11.07 -15.44 -5.30
CA THR A 10 -11.85 -15.19 -4.08
C THR A 10 -13.36 -15.36 -4.31
N HIS A 11 -13.89 -14.98 -5.47
CA HIS A 11 -15.29 -15.22 -5.81
C HIS A 11 -15.61 -16.72 -5.98
N LEU A 12 -14.70 -17.49 -6.56
CA LEU A 12 -14.88 -18.94 -6.69
C LEU A 12 -14.83 -19.65 -5.32
N LEU A 13 -13.88 -19.26 -4.47
CA LEU A 13 -13.76 -19.80 -3.12
C LEU A 13 -14.98 -19.48 -2.26
N GLU A 14 -15.55 -18.28 -2.38
CA GLU A 14 -16.76 -17.87 -1.69
C GLU A 14 -17.97 -18.76 -2.04
N ARG A 15 -18.02 -19.32 -3.26
CA ARG A 15 -19.10 -20.21 -3.68
C ARG A 15 -19.05 -21.59 -3.05
N ILE A 16 -17.86 -22.06 -2.68
CA ILE A 16 -17.65 -23.40 -2.14
C ILE A 16 -17.43 -23.43 -0.61
N GLN A 17 -17.34 -22.27 0.03
CA GLN A 17 -17.05 -22.20 1.48
C GLN A 17 -18.11 -22.86 2.37
N HIS A 18 -19.33 -23.10 1.86
CA HIS A 18 -20.38 -23.82 2.54
C HIS A 18 -20.24 -25.36 2.43
N GLU A 19 -19.41 -25.84 1.51
CA GLU A 19 -19.16 -27.26 1.27
C GLU A 19 -17.81 -27.73 1.84
N THR A 20 -16.89 -26.78 1.99
CA THR A 20 -15.52 -27.08 2.46
C THR A 20 -14.94 -25.94 3.30
N LEU A 21 -14.00 -26.26 4.16
CA LEU A 21 -13.29 -25.25 4.94
C LEU A 21 -12.40 -24.39 4.05
N VAL A 22 -12.69 -23.10 4.01
CA VAL A 22 -11.87 -22.09 3.32
C VAL A 22 -11.32 -21.12 4.35
N VAL A 23 -10.01 -21.02 4.46
CA VAL A 23 -9.31 -20.11 5.39
C VAL A 23 -8.37 -19.21 4.58
N ASN A 24 -8.47 -17.91 4.71
CA ASN A 24 -9.43 -17.05 5.42
C ASN A 24 -10.74 -16.90 4.62
N ASP A 25 -11.73 -16.16 5.22
CA ASP A 25 -12.96 -15.81 4.50
C ASP A 25 -12.64 -15.05 3.20
N PRO A 26 -13.08 -15.54 2.03
CA PRO A 26 -12.67 -14.96 0.75
C PRO A 26 -13.20 -13.54 0.52
N ALA A 27 -14.40 -13.24 1.01
CA ALA A 27 -14.97 -11.90 0.92
C ALA A 27 -14.21 -10.91 1.81
N ALA A 28 -13.85 -11.32 3.02
CA ALA A 28 -13.05 -10.50 3.94
C ALA A 28 -11.66 -10.18 3.35
N VAL A 29 -10.97 -11.18 2.82
CA VAL A 29 -9.64 -11.00 2.20
C VAL A 29 -9.70 -10.07 0.98
N ARG A 30 -10.73 -10.22 0.15
CA ARG A 30 -10.95 -9.34 -1.01
C ARG A 30 -11.24 -7.90 -0.61
N ASN A 31 -12.04 -7.70 0.44
CA ASN A 31 -12.50 -6.40 0.88
C ASN A 31 -11.53 -5.66 1.81
N ALA A 32 -10.45 -6.31 2.24
CA ALA A 32 -9.40 -5.72 3.08
C ALA A 32 -8.04 -5.67 2.37
N PRO A 33 -7.90 -4.96 1.21
CA PRO A 33 -6.61 -4.80 0.57
C PRO A 33 -5.67 -4.01 1.49
N GLU A 34 -4.54 -4.59 1.83
CA GLU A 34 -3.59 -4.16 2.87
C GLU A 34 -3.37 -2.64 2.97
N LYS A 35 -3.02 -2.00 1.85
CA LYS A 35 -2.64 -0.58 1.84
C LYS A 35 -3.81 0.39 1.71
N VAL A 36 -5.02 -0.11 1.47
CA VAL A 36 -6.25 0.70 1.47
C VAL A 36 -6.96 0.58 2.80
N TRP A 37 -7.19 -0.65 3.26
CA TRP A 37 -7.89 -0.91 4.51
C TRP A 37 -7.19 -0.29 5.72
N VAL A 38 -5.85 -0.26 5.73
CA VAL A 38 -5.07 0.36 6.82
C VAL A 38 -5.37 1.86 7.00
N LEU A 39 -5.93 2.54 6.01
CA LEU A 39 -6.30 3.97 6.11
C LEU A 39 -7.39 4.24 7.15
N ASP A 40 -8.21 3.24 7.50
CA ASP A 40 -9.18 3.33 8.59
C ASP A 40 -8.47 3.50 9.95
N PHE A 41 -7.18 3.18 10.01
CA PHE A 41 -6.32 3.30 11.18
C PHE A 41 -5.30 4.44 11.05
N ALA A 42 -5.61 5.49 10.27
CA ALA A 42 -4.71 6.59 9.96
C ALA A 42 -4.07 7.25 11.21
N ARG A 43 -4.77 7.24 12.35
CA ARG A 43 -4.25 7.76 13.63
C ARG A 43 -3.04 6.98 14.18
N PHE A 44 -2.78 5.78 13.69
CA PHE A 44 -1.69 4.91 14.13
C PHE A 44 -0.58 4.74 13.08
N MET A 45 -0.67 5.48 11.98
CA MET A 45 0.29 5.36 10.89
C MET A 45 0.91 6.71 10.55
N PRO A 46 2.08 6.73 9.92
CA PRO A 46 2.66 7.97 9.41
C PRO A 46 1.70 8.67 8.43
N PRO A 47 1.78 10.00 8.30
CA PRO A 47 1.04 10.71 7.25
C PRO A 47 1.14 9.99 5.91
N THR A 48 0.01 9.78 5.26
CA THR A 48 -0.09 8.97 4.04
C THR A 48 -1.11 9.58 3.09
N VAL A 49 -0.80 9.60 1.81
CA VAL A 49 -1.73 9.96 0.73
C VAL A 49 -1.69 8.93 -0.39
N LEU A 50 -2.85 8.64 -0.97
CA LEU A 50 -2.97 7.85 -2.19
C LEU A 50 -3.18 8.78 -3.37
N THR A 51 -2.27 8.79 -4.33
CA THR A 51 -2.34 9.72 -5.45
C THR A 51 -1.62 9.22 -6.70
N ARG A 52 -2.07 9.73 -7.87
CA ARG A 52 -1.33 9.68 -9.14
C ARG A 52 -0.87 11.09 -9.57
N SER A 53 -1.24 12.11 -8.80
CA SER A 53 -0.93 13.50 -9.13
C SER A 53 0.45 13.87 -8.59
N LEU A 54 1.35 14.28 -9.49
CA LEU A 54 2.66 14.82 -9.11
C LEU A 54 2.51 16.06 -8.20
N GLY A 55 1.51 16.91 -8.46
CA GLY A 55 1.28 18.11 -7.64
C GLY A 55 0.92 17.76 -6.19
N VAL A 56 0.06 16.75 -6.00
CA VAL A 56 -0.30 16.27 -4.65
C VAL A 56 0.90 15.62 -3.95
N ALA A 57 1.65 14.79 -4.66
CA ALA A 57 2.84 14.14 -4.09
C ALA A 57 3.92 15.17 -3.70
N ARG A 58 4.12 16.21 -4.54
CA ARG A 58 5.07 17.29 -4.26
C ARG A 58 4.68 18.07 -3.00
N LYS A 59 3.43 18.49 -2.92
CA LYS A 59 2.90 19.18 -1.74
C LYS A 59 3.06 18.34 -0.47
N PHE A 60 2.82 17.03 -0.57
CA PHE A 60 3.02 16.11 0.55
C PHE A 60 4.49 16.09 1.02
N VAL A 61 5.46 16.02 0.10
CA VAL A 61 6.89 16.07 0.44
C VAL A 61 7.30 17.42 1.02
N GLU A 62 6.74 18.53 0.51
CA GLU A 62 6.97 19.88 1.06
C GLU A 62 6.48 19.98 2.52
N GLU A 63 5.30 19.41 2.82
CA GLU A 63 4.68 19.46 4.16
C GLU A 63 5.33 18.52 5.17
N HIS A 64 5.70 17.31 4.74
CA HIS A 64 6.13 16.24 5.64
C HIS A 64 7.63 15.90 5.55
N GLY A 65 8.36 16.46 4.59
CA GLY A 65 9.77 16.15 4.37
C GLY A 65 9.98 14.89 3.53
N ALA A 66 11.03 14.13 3.83
CA ALA A 66 11.31 12.90 3.10
C ALA A 66 10.13 11.93 3.16
N ALA A 67 9.87 11.25 2.06
CA ALA A 67 8.75 10.33 1.92
C ALA A 67 9.18 9.02 1.25
N VAL A 68 8.32 8.02 1.29
CA VAL A 68 8.43 6.81 0.45
C VAL A 68 7.27 6.78 -0.53
N ILE A 69 7.56 6.41 -1.77
CA ILE A 69 6.56 6.08 -2.78
C ILE A 69 6.57 4.57 -3.00
N LYS A 70 5.40 3.97 -3.10
CA LYS A 70 5.25 2.53 -3.31
C LYS A 70 3.94 2.22 -4.05
N PRO A 71 3.88 1.14 -4.85
CA PRO A 71 2.64 0.74 -5.52
C PRO A 71 1.58 0.35 -4.48
N LEU A 72 0.33 0.61 -4.80
CA LEU A 72 -0.81 0.26 -3.95
C LEU A 72 -0.89 -1.26 -3.74
N HIS A 73 -0.80 -2.00 -4.83
CA HIS A 73 -0.82 -3.46 -4.85
C HIS A 73 0.59 -4.01 -5.11
N GLY A 74 1.32 -4.28 -4.05
CA GLY A 74 2.66 -4.85 -4.11
C GLY A 74 3.08 -5.34 -2.74
N ASN A 75 3.97 -6.32 -2.69
CA ASN A 75 4.46 -6.94 -1.48
C ASN A 75 5.98 -7.13 -1.51
N ALA A 76 6.53 -7.61 -0.41
CA ALA A 76 7.95 -7.94 -0.27
C ALA A 76 8.91 -6.77 -0.58
N GLY A 77 8.51 -5.52 -0.28
CA GLY A 77 9.37 -4.34 -0.48
C GLY A 77 9.67 -3.97 -1.93
N LYS A 78 9.03 -4.62 -2.91
CA LYS A 78 9.25 -4.33 -4.34
C LYS A 78 8.74 -2.94 -4.70
N ALA A 79 9.53 -2.21 -5.49
CA ALA A 79 9.23 -0.86 -5.98
C ALA A 79 8.91 0.14 -4.85
N VAL A 80 9.61 0.05 -3.73
CA VAL A 80 9.58 1.04 -2.65
C VAL A 80 10.77 1.98 -2.84
N PHE A 81 10.50 3.26 -3.04
CA PHE A 81 11.54 4.27 -3.25
C PHE A 81 11.42 5.38 -2.22
N LYS A 82 12.55 5.75 -1.65
CA LYS A 82 12.67 6.95 -0.82
C LYS A 82 12.76 8.19 -1.71
N ILE A 83 12.03 9.22 -1.34
CA ILE A 83 12.07 10.56 -1.91
C ILE A 83 12.70 11.46 -0.86
N GLU A 84 13.75 12.13 -1.22
CA GLU A 84 14.39 13.11 -0.33
C GLU A 84 13.53 14.38 -0.22
N ARG A 85 13.78 15.16 0.83
CA ARG A 85 13.01 16.35 1.16
C ARG A 85 13.00 17.41 0.04
N ASP A 86 14.02 17.46 -0.77
CA ASP A 86 14.12 18.37 -1.92
C ASP A 86 13.28 17.94 -3.12
N GLY A 87 12.65 16.77 -3.04
CA GLY A 87 11.82 16.20 -4.10
C GLY A 87 12.61 15.70 -5.32
N THR A 88 13.94 15.54 -5.19
CA THR A 88 14.78 15.00 -6.27
C THR A 88 14.21 13.67 -6.75
N ASN A 89 14.13 13.48 -8.07
CA ASN A 89 13.58 12.32 -8.77
C ASN A 89 12.06 12.06 -8.58
N LEU A 90 11.33 12.86 -7.79
CA LEU A 90 9.90 12.64 -7.57
C LEU A 90 9.12 12.64 -8.89
N ALA A 91 9.39 13.59 -9.78
CA ALA A 91 8.68 13.68 -11.05
C ALA A 91 8.95 12.43 -11.93
N ALA A 92 10.19 12.00 -12.05
CA ALA A 92 10.56 10.83 -12.83
C ALA A 92 9.96 9.54 -12.23
N LEU A 93 9.96 9.41 -10.91
CA LEU A 93 9.34 8.26 -10.23
C LEU A 93 7.82 8.25 -10.41
N MET A 94 7.14 9.39 -10.28
CA MET A 94 5.70 9.49 -10.51
C MET A 94 5.32 9.16 -11.96
N GLU A 95 6.12 9.58 -12.93
CA GLU A 95 5.94 9.23 -14.34
C GLU A 95 6.10 7.71 -14.53
N LEU A 96 7.20 7.13 -14.05
CA LEU A 96 7.45 5.69 -14.11
C LEU A 96 6.32 4.88 -13.47
N PHE A 97 5.86 5.29 -12.29
CA PHE A 97 4.76 4.65 -11.59
C PHE A 97 3.45 4.77 -12.37
N ASN A 98 3.15 5.95 -12.93
CA ASN A 98 1.94 6.16 -13.72
C ASN A 98 1.92 5.36 -15.02
N LEU A 99 3.09 5.07 -15.60
CA LEU A 99 3.22 4.18 -16.77
C LEU A 99 3.06 2.71 -16.40
N GLY A 100 3.63 2.29 -15.26
CA GLY A 100 3.65 0.89 -14.82
C GLY A 100 2.39 0.43 -14.10
N TYR A 101 1.66 1.35 -13.48
CA TYR A 101 0.50 1.03 -12.62
C TYR A 101 -0.70 1.91 -12.99
N ARG A 102 -1.89 1.32 -12.96
CA ARG A 102 -3.16 2.03 -13.22
C ARG A 102 -3.75 2.63 -11.95
N GLU A 103 -3.44 2.02 -10.81
CA GLU A 103 -3.92 2.39 -9.49
C GLU A 103 -3.17 3.62 -8.94
N PRO A 104 -3.73 4.33 -7.96
CA PRO A 104 -3.00 5.32 -7.18
C PRO A 104 -1.77 4.71 -6.50
N HIS A 105 -0.79 5.55 -6.22
CA HIS A 105 0.41 5.16 -5.47
C HIS A 105 0.28 5.63 -4.03
N VAL A 106 0.89 4.90 -3.12
CA VAL A 106 1.05 5.33 -1.73
C VAL A 106 2.25 6.26 -1.65
N VAL A 107 2.03 7.48 -1.17
CA VAL A 107 3.10 8.40 -0.74
C VAL A 107 2.95 8.57 0.76
N GLN A 108 3.99 8.22 1.51
CA GLN A 108 3.96 8.14 2.98
C GLN A 108 5.20 8.82 3.57
N ALA A 109 5.04 9.55 4.66
CA ALA A 109 6.17 10.17 5.35
C ALA A 109 7.22 9.10 5.74
N PHE A 110 8.48 9.41 5.49
CA PHE A 110 9.59 8.52 5.82
C PHE A 110 9.84 8.52 7.34
N LEU A 111 9.95 7.34 7.91
CA LEU A 111 10.33 7.15 9.30
C LEU A 111 11.82 6.78 9.37
N PRO A 112 12.69 7.64 9.92
CA PRO A 112 14.13 7.36 10.03
C PRO A 112 14.41 6.11 10.88
N GLU A 113 13.54 5.81 11.84
CA GLU A 113 13.64 4.68 12.76
C GLU A 113 13.63 3.32 12.06
N VAL A 114 13.24 3.27 10.79
CA VAL A 114 13.33 2.03 9.98
C VAL A 114 14.75 1.46 9.92
N ALA A 115 15.78 2.31 10.14
CA ALA A 115 17.18 1.89 10.23
C ALA A 115 17.46 0.99 11.46
N GLU A 116 16.62 1.07 12.49
CA GLU A 116 16.70 0.23 13.69
C GLU A 116 16.00 -1.12 13.51
N GLY A 117 15.34 -1.33 12.37
CA GLY A 117 14.55 -2.50 12.05
C GLY A 117 13.05 -2.29 12.24
N ASP A 118 12.29 -3.32 11.90
CA ASP A 118 10.84 -3.37 12.07
C ASP A 118 10.44 -4.46 13.08
N LYS A 119 9.27 -4.30 13.66
CA LYS A 119 8.67 -5.31 14.54
C LYS A 119 7.40 -5.84 13.90
N ARG A 120 7.29 -7.16 13.84
CA ARG A 120 6.05 -7.82 13.43
C ARG A 120 5.29 -8.27 14.67
N ILE A 121 4.11 -7.72 14.86
CA ILE A 121 3.20 -8.11 15.93
C ILE A 121 2.10 -8.97 15.30
N VAL A 122 1.91 -10.17 15.83
CA VAL A 122 0.84 -11.09 15.39
C VAL A 122 -0.14 -11.19 16.54
N LEU A 123 -1.41 -10.94 16.24
CA LEU A 123 -2.53 -11.10 17.17
C LEU A 123 -3.29 -12.36 16.79
N VAL A 124 -3.60 -13.18 17.78
CA VAL A 124 -4.44 -14.39 17.61
C VAL A 124 -5.52 -14.30 18.68
N ASP A 125 -6.78 -14.29 18.25
CA ASP A 125 -7.98 -14.19 19.11
C ASP A 125 -8.03 -12.93 20.01
N GLY A 126 -7.42 -11.83 19.54
CA GLY A 126 -7.49 -10.52 20.18
C GLY A 126 -6.36 -10.23 21.13
#